data_cd3b5b436b6a6f5a90df5cf9a3545e00
#
_entry.id   cd3b5b436b6a6f5a90df5cf9a3545e00
#
_cell.length_a   1.000
_cell.length_b   1.000
_cell.length_c   1.000
_cell.angle_alpha   90.00
_cell.angle_beta   90.00
_cell.angle_gamma   90.00
#
_symmetry.space_group_name_H-M   'P 1'
#
loop_
_entity.id
_entity.type
_entity.pdbx_description
1 polymer ?
#
loop_
_entity_poly.entity_id
_entity_poly.type
_entity_poly.pdbx_seq_one_letter_code
_entity_poly.pdbx_strand_id
1 'polypeptide(L)'
;YLDLDANFKLAEILITNPEFVGKSLAEMDFRDRYGLNVIALAHSRQEMVLPSAGDVLTENDSILVAGPTRAIDKFEELMQKGK
;
A
#
# COMPACT_ATOMS: atom_id res chain seq x y z
N TYR A 1 -11.50 -2.00 -5.58
CA TYR A 1 -10.77 -1.40 -6.71
C TYR A 1 -11.62 -0.35 -7.41
N LEU A 2 -10.96 0.68 -7.87
CA LEU A 2 -11.58 1.70 -8.71
C LEU A 2 -10.66 1.95 -9.90
N ASP A 3 -11.14 1.65 -11.09
CA ASP A 3 -10.38 1.92 -12.31
C ASP A 3 -10.57 3.38 -12.69
N LEU A 4 -9.46 4.15 -12.63
CA LEU A 4 -9.49 5.57 -13.00
C LEU A 4 -9.41 5.72 -14.52
N ASP A 5 -8.69 4.80 -15.17
CA ASP A 5 -8.74 4.57 -16.62
C ASP A 5 -8.18 3.17 -16.88
N ALA A 6 -7.94 2.83 -18.16
CA ALA A 6 -7.51 1.47 -18.54
C ALA A 6 -6.19 1.05 -17.90
N ASN A 7 -5.31 2.01 -17.57
CA ASN A 7 -3.94 1.71 -17.14
C ASN A 7 -3.63 2.22 -15.72
N PHE A 8 -4.60 2.77 -15.03
CA PHE A 8 -4.38 3.42 -13.75
C PHE A 8 -5.53 3.12 -12.82
N LYS A 9 -5.25 2.76 -11.58
CA LYS A 9 -6.34 2.46 -10.64
C LYS A 9 -5.98 2.84 -9.21
N LEU A 10 -7.02 2.84 -8.39
CA LEU A 10 -6.96 3.06 -6.95
C LEU A 10 -7.31 1.74 -6.29
N ALA A 11 -6.53 1.32 -5.31
CA ALA A 11 -6.78 0.04 -4.65
C ALA A 11 -6.48 0.14 -3.16
N GLU A 12 -7.27 -0.55 -2.37
CA GLU A 12 -6.99 -0.76 -0.96
C GLU A 12 -6.29 -2.09 -0.80
N ILE A 13 -5.13 -2.10 -0.14
CA ILE A 13 -4.30 -3.29 -0.02
C ILE A 13 -4.04 -3.56 1.46
N LEU A 14 -4.36 -4.77 1.90
CA LEU A 14 -4.08 -5.22 3.25
C LEU A 14 -2.61 -5.65 3.36
N ILE A 15 -1.93 -5.17 4.38
CA ILE A 15 -0.52 -5.51 4.61
C ILE A 15 -0.46 -6.87 5.28
N THR A 16 -0.15 -7.88 4.51
CA THR A 16 -0.09 -9.28 4.97
C THR A 16 1.32 -9.87 4.91
N ASN A 17 2.24 -9.20 4.23
CA ASN A 17 3.62 -9.69 4.15
C ASN A 17 4.42 -9.17 5.35
N PRO A 18 4.93 -10.07 6.21
CA PRO A 18 5.66 -9.66 7.42
C PRO A 18 6.89 -8.80 7.15
N GLU A 19 7.46 -8.89 5.95
CA GLU A 19 8.62 -8.08 5.58
C GLU A 19 8.35 -6.58 5.62
N PHE A 20 7.08 -6.19 5.47
CA PHE A 20 6.70 -4.79 5.46
C PHE A 20 6.24 -4.28 6.83
N VAL A 21 6.09 -5.17 7.79
CA VAL A 21 5.68 -4.79 9.14
C VAL A 21 6.88 -4.20 9.89
N GLY A 22 6.65 -3.07 10.57
CA GLY A 22 7.71 -2.39 11.32
C GLY A 22 8.49 -1.39 10.52
N LYS A 23 8.16 -1.20 9.25
CA LYS A 23 8.82 -0.21 8.40
C LYS A 23 7.95 1.02 8.24
N SER A 24 8.59 2.18 8.16
CA SER A 24 7.87 3.43 7.90
C SER A 24 7.55 3.57 6.42
N LEU A 25 6.59 4.44 6.11
CA LEU A 25 6.28 4.72 4.71
C LEU A 25 7.49 5.29 3.97
N ALA A 26 8.29 6.13 4.66
CA ALA A 26 9.53 6.67 4.07
C ALA A 26 10.52 5.57 3.74
N GLU A 27 10.70 4.60 4.63
CA GLU A 27 11.61 3.47 4.39
C GLU A 27 11.13 2.59 3.23
N MET A 28 9.82 2.42 3.11
CA MET A 28 9.24 1.62 2.05
C MET A 28 9.41 2.28 0.68
N ASP A 29 9.45 3.61 0.65
CA ASP A 29 9.68 4.36 -0.59
C ASP A 29 8.77 3.89 -1.74
N PHE A 30 7.47 3.92 -1.48
CA PHE A 30 6.48 3.37 -2.40
C PHE A 30 6.57 3.93 -3.80
N ARG A 31 6.85 5.23 -3.91
CA ARG A 31 6.88 5.89 -5.20
C ARG A 31 8.03 5.38 -6.07
N ASP A 32 9.23 5.35 -5.52
CA ASP A 32 10.42 4.98 -6.30
C ASP A 32 10.56 3.47 -6.46
N ARG A 33 10.21 2.71 -5.44
CA ARG A 33 10.39 1.25 -5.48
C ARG A 33 9.24 0.51 -6.13
N TYR A 34 8.01 1.01 -5.97
CA TYR A 34 6.83 0.26 -6.42
C TYR A 34 5.97 1.05 -7.41
N GLY A 35 6.30 2.32 -7.65
CA GLY A 35 5.52 3.14 -8.58
C GLY A 35 4.13 3.49 -8.07
N LEU A 36 3.95 3.52 -6.74
CA LEU A 36 2.66 3.75 -6.12
C LEU A 36 2.66 4.99 -5.25
N ASN A 37 1.53 5.69 -5.22
CA ASN A 37 1.30 6.77 -4.28
C ASN A 37 0.38 6.25 -3.17
N VAL A 38 0.81 6.39 -1.91
CA VAL A 38 -0.03 6.05 -0.76
C VAL A 38 -0.93 7.25 -0.47
N ILE A 39 -2.23 7.06 -0.65
CA ILE A 39 -3.23 8.12 -0.50
C ILE A 39 -3.75 8.17 0.93
N ALA A 40 -3.87 7.02 1.58
CA ALA A 40 -4.41 6.92 2.92
C ALA A 40 -3.89 5.65 3.60
N LEU A 41 -3.98 5.63 4.91
CA LEU A 41 -3.53 4.51 5.74
C LEU A 41 -4.58 4.25 6.81
N ALA A 42 -4.90 2.99 7.04
CA ALA A 42 -5.76 2.59 8.15
C ALA A 42 -5.04 1.54 8.97
N HIS A 43 -4.87 1.82 10.26
CA HIS A 43 -4.38 0.80 11.20
C HIS A 43 -5.54 -0.12 11.53
N SER A 44 -5.29 -1.40 11.49
CA SER A 44 -6.23 -2.49 11.81
C SER A 44 -7.66 -2.08 12.18
N ARG A 45 -8.57 -2.07 11.22
CA ARG A 45 -10.01 -1.77 11.40
C ARG A 45 -10.33 -0.34 11.85
N GLN A 46 -9.35 0.54 11.87
CA GLN A 46 -9.59 1.95 12.19
C GLN A 46 -9.90 2.73 10.92
N GLU A 47 -10.27 3.99 11.09
CA GLU A 47 -10.57 4.84 9.96
C GLU A 47 -9.32 5.16 9.14
N MET A 48 -9.51 5.36 7.85
CA MET A 48 -8.45 5.87 6.98
C MET A 48 -8.03 7.26 7.42
N VAL A 49 -6.72 7.48 7.45
CA VAL A 49 -6.13 8.80 7.76
C VAL A 49 -5.14 9.16 6.68
N LEU A 50 -4.82 10.45 6.61
CA LEU A 50 -3.78 10.91 5.70
C LEU A 50 -2.44 10.36 6.16
N PRO A 51 -1.62 9.84 5.24
CA PRO A 51 -0.35 9.23 5.61
C PRO A 51 0.72 10.28 5.87
N SER A 52 1.63 9.95 6.77
CA SER A 52 2.85 10.73 7.00
C SER A 52 4.06 9.84 6.77
N ALA A 53 5.17 10.44 6.36
CA ALA A 53 6.37 9.68 6.04
C ALA A 53 6.86 8.79 7.18
N GLY A 54 6.68 9.25 8.42
CA GLY A 54 7.09 8.50 9.60
C GLY A 54 6.12 7.43 10.09
N ASP A 55 4.96 7.32 9.46
CA ASP A 55 3.99 6.29 9.87
C ASP A 55 4.56 4.91 9.63
N VAL A 56 4.49 4.06 10.64
CA VAL A 56 5.02 2.70 10.60
C VAL A 56 3.90 1.73 10.31
N LEU A 57 4.12 0.84 9.35
CA LEU A 57 3.16 -0.21 9.01
C LEU A 57 3.16 -1.28 10.09
N THR A 58 1.98 -1.70 10.48
CA THR A 58 1.79 -2.79 11.43
C THR A 58 0.95 -3.88 10.78
N GLU A 59 0.92 -5.05 11.40
CA GLU A 59 0.19 -6.19 10.86
C GLU A 59 -1.29 -5.86 10.70
N ASN A 60 -1.85 -6.24 9.56
CA ASN A 60 -3.25 -6.02 9.21
C ASN A 60 -3.63 -4.55 8.97
N ASP A 61 -2.65 -3.68 8.82
CA ASP A 61 -2.93 -2.34 8.33
C ASP A 61 -3.36 -2.40 6.86
N SER A 62 -4.14 -1.43 6.43
CA SER A 62 -4.52 -1.28 5.04
C SER A 62 -3.96 0.02 4.50
N ILE A 63 -3.53 0.00 3.25
CA ILE A 63 -3.12 1.22 2.56
C ILE A 63 -3.99 1.41 1.33
N LEU A 64 -4.35 2.66 1.07
CA LEU A 64 -5.03 3.04 -0.16
C LEU A 64 -3.98 3.62 -1.09
N VAL A 65 -3.78 2.99 -2.23
CA VAL A 65 -2.74 3.39 -3.17
C VAL A 65 -3.33 3.71 -4.53
N ALA A 66 -2.66 4.62 -5.23
CA ALA A 66 -2.98 4.95 -6.62
C ALA A 66 -1.74 4.74 -7.46
N GLY A 67 -1.92 4.20 -8.63
CA GLY A 67 -0.81 3.99 -9.55
C GLY A 67 -1.19 3.19 -10.76
N PRO A 68 -0.20 2.92 -11.63
CA PRO A 68 -0.43 2.07 -12.79
C PRO A 68 -0.94 0.71 -12.38
N THR A 69 -1.89 0.18 -13.13
CA THR A 69 -2.49 -1.14 -12.85
C THR A 69 -1.42 -2.21 -12.67
N ARG A 70 -0.39 -2.21 -13.52
CA ARG A 70 0.72 -3.15 -13.42
C ARG A 70 1.46 -3.06 -12.09
N ALA A 71 1.68 -1.84 -11.62
CA ALA A 71 2.40 -1.62 -10.35
C ALA A 71 1.58 -2.15 -9.17
N ILE A 72 0.27 -1.92 -9.20
CA ILE A 72 -0.63 -2.42 -8.16
C ILE A 72 -0.65 -3.95 -8.16
N ASP A 73 -0.74 -4.56 -9.34
CA ASP A 73 -0.77 -6.01 -9.46
C ASP A 73 0.50 -6.64 -8.90
N LYS A 74 1.66 -6.04 -9.21
CA LYS A 74 2.94 -6.53 -8.67
C LYS A 74 3.02 -6.40 -7.16
N PHE A 75 2.53 -5.28 -6.63
CA PHE A 75 2.56 -5.10 -5.18
C PHE A 75 1.64 -6.09 -4.48
N GLU A 76 0.49 -6.38 -5.04
CA GLU A 76 -0.42 -7.39 -4.50
C GLU A 76 0.22 -8.77 -4.49
N GLU A 77 1.00 -9.10 -5.52
CA GLU A 77 1.74 -10.36 -5.53
C GLU A 77 2.74 -10.43 -4.38
N LEU A 78 3.42 -9.33 -4.06
CA LEU A 78 4.34 -9.27 -2.93
C LEU A 78 3.61 -9.53 -1.61
N MET A 79 2.38 -9.06 -1.48
CA MET A 79 1.59 -9.33 -0.28
C MET A 79 1.26 -10.81 -0.16
N GLN A 80 0.97 -11.47 -1.27
CA GLN A 80 0.65 -12.90 -1.26
C GLN A 80 1.86 -13.77 -0.92
N LYS A 81 3.06 -13.37 -1.34
CA LYS A 81 4.27 -14.15 -1.07
C LYS A 81 4.62 -14.25 0.40
N GLY A 82 4.16 -13.33 1.22
CA GLY A 82 4.43 -13.32 2.64
C GLY A 82 3.58 -14.27 3.46
N LYS A 83 2.69 -14.98 2.83
CA LYS A 83 1.79 -15.91 3.53
C LYS A 83 2.38 -17.29 3.71
#